data_03ca25a69296ec1c1fdf4fd5c17b1f2c
#
_entry.id   03ca25a69296ec1c1fdf4fd5c17b1f2c
#
_cell.length_a   1.000
_cell.length_b   1.000
_cell.length_c   1.000
_cell.angle_alpha   90.00
_cell.angle_beta   90.00
_cell.angle_gamma   90.00
#
_symmetry.space_group_name_H-M   'P 1'
#
loop_
_entity.id
_entity.type
_entity.pdbx_description
1 polymer ?
#
loop_
_entity_poly.entity_id
_entity_poly.type
_entity_poly.pdbx_seq_one_letter_code
_entity_poly.pdbx_strand_id
1 'polypeptide(L)'
;GREVVMSGDTAYLPALADFARGADLLLHEAMLGSALPALVARVGTDNDKLMQHLVRSHTTAEDAARIAAEAGVGALALNHLIPSDDPDYTADHWHEAVRPHWSGGFHLGRDGLRIPL
;
A
#
# COMPACT_ATOMS: atom_id res chain seq x y z
N GLY A 1 -5.79 2.99 25.24
CA GLY A 1 -5.92 1.92 24.23
C GLY A 1 -5.07 2.17 23.01
N ARG A 2 -5.16 1.28 22.06
CA ARG A 2 -4.46 1.38 20.77
C ARG A 2 -5.44 1.71 19.65
N GLU A 3 -4.98 2.45 18.67
CA GLU A 3 -5.79 2.84 17.52
C GLU A 3 -5.20 2.27 16.24
N VAL A 4 -6.04 1.56 15.49
CA VAL A 4 -5.70 1.01 14.19
C VAL A 4 -6.65 1.62 13.16
N VAL A 5 -6.08 2.17 12.09
CA VAL A 5 -6.85 2.70 10.97
C VAL A 5 -6.63 1.80 9.76
N MET A 6 -7.71 1.43 9.10
CA MET A 6 -7.69 0.60 7.89
C MET A 6 -8.23 1.41 6.73
N SER A 7 -7.51 1.40 5.60
CA SER A 7 -7.95 2.15 4.43
C SER A 7 -9.13 1.51 3.70
N GLY A 8 -9.22 0.16 3.73
CA GLY A 8 -10.01 -0.55 2.72
C GLY A 8 -9.43 -0.30 1.33
N ASP A 9 -10.08 -0.79 0.30
CA ASP A 9 -9.67 -0.55 -1.08
C ASP A 9 -10.02 0.89 -1.47
N THR A 10 -9.02 1.66 -1.88
CA THR A 10 -9.23 3.07 -2.21
C THR A 10 -8.15 3.59 -3.16
N ALA A 11 -8.53 4.51 -4.04
CA ALA A 11 -7.57 5.36 -4.71
C ALA A 11 -6.88 6.26 -3.69
N TYR A 12 -5.81 6.94 -4.12
CA TYR A 12 -5.09 7.88 -3.26
C TYR A 12 -6.05 8.90 -2.66
N LEU A 13 -6.16 8.89 -1.34
CA LEU A 13 -7.08 9.75 -0.60
C LEU A 13 -6.29 10.53 0.47
N PRO A 14 -5.82 11.75 0.15
CA PRO A 14 -5.03 12.55 1.09
C PRO A 14 -5.74 12.82 2.43
N ALA A 15 -7.06 12.95 2.40
CA ALA A 15 -7.86 13.18 3.62
C ALA A 15 -7.74 12.03 4.64
N LEU A 16 -7.32 10.84 4.21
CA LEU A 16 -7.08 9.73 5.12
C LEU A 16 -5.97 10.05 6.13
N ALA A 17 -5.00 10.88 5.75
CA ALA A 17 -3.94 11.30 6.67
C ALA A 17 -4.51 12.03 7.90
N ASP A 18 -5.49 12.90 7.70
CA ASP A 18 -6.14 13.60 8.82
C ASP A 18 -6.92 12.63 9.71
N PHE A 19 -7.62 11.69 9.08
CA PHE A 19 -8.38 10.67 9.81
C PHE A 19 -7.46 9.74 10.63
N ALA A 20 -6.30 9.37 10.08
CA ALA A 20 -5.35 8.45 10.70
C ALA A 20 -4.35 9.14 11.63
N ARG A 21 -4.44 10.45 11.80
CA ARG A 21 -3.44 11.23 12.52
C ARG A 21 -3.16 10.66 13.92
N GLY A 22 -1.88 10.34 14.16
CA GLY A 22 -1.42 9.83 15.44
C GLY A 22 -1.85 8.39 15.78
N ALA A 23 -2.46 7.66 14.85
CA ALA A 23 -2.82 6.27 15.09
C ALA A 23 -1.58 5.41 15.36
N ASP A 24 -1.74 4.33 16.11
CA ASP A 24 -0.63 3.40 16.39
C ASP A 24 -0.24 2.60 15.16
N LEU A 25 -1.22 2.25 14.32
CA LEU A 25 -1.01 1.51 13.08
C LEU A 25 -1.93 2.02 12.00
N LEU A 26 -1.38 2.28 10.83
CA LEU A 26 -2.13 2.43 9.59
C LEU A 26 -1.97 1.15 8.76
N LEU A 27 -3.07 0.46 8.52
CA LEU A 27 -3.13 -0.68 7.61
C LEU A 27 -3.73 -0.20 6.30
N HIS A 28 -2.90 -0.11 5.26
CA HIS A 28 -3.30 0.43 3.96
C HIS A 28 -3.16 -0.60 2.86
N GLU A 29 -4.13 -0.61 1.94
CA GLU A 29 -4.00 -1.39 0.72
C GLU A 29 -2.89 -0.80 -0.14
N ALA A 30 -2.27 -1.60 -1.01
CA ALA A 30 -1.20 -1.09 -1.83
C ALA A 30 -1.00 -1.86 -3.12
N MET A 31 -0.69 -1.11 -4.18
CA MET A 31 -0.17 -1.67 -5.42
C MET A 31 1.26 -1.20 -5.65
N LEU A 32 2.04 -2.08 -6.26
CA LEU A 32 3.41 -1.77 -6.66
C LEU A 32 3.39 -1.20 -8.08
N GLY A 33 3.52 0.11 -8.19
CA GLY A 33 3.37 0.81 -9.47
C GLY A 33 4.30 0.27 -10.57
N SER A 34 5.53 -0.07 -10.20
CA SER A 34 6.52 -0.62 -11.16
C SER A 34 6.11 -1.99 -11.73
N ALA A 35 5.23 -2.71 -11.05
CA ALA A 35 4.78 -4.03 -11.49
C ALA A 35 3.52 -4.00 -12.35
N LEU A 36 2.83 -2.86 -12.41
CA LEU A 36 1.54 -2.76 -13.11
C LEU A 36 1.63 -3.04 -14.61
N PRO A 37 2.64 -2.55 -15.35
CA PRO A 37 2.73 -2.88 -16.77
C PRO A 37 2.79 -4.38 -17.05
N ALA A 38 3.56 -5.13 -16.27
CA ALA A 38 3.66 -6.59 -16.40
C ALA A 38 2.34 -7.29 -16.03
N LEU A 39 1.69 -6.81 -14.98
CA LEU A 39 0.39 -7.35 -14.56
C LEU A 39 -0.67 -7.15 -15.65
N VAL A 40 -0.76 -5.96 -16.18
CA VAL A 40 -1.74 -5.61 -17.22
C VAL A 40 -1.48 -6.41 -18.50
N ALA A 41 -0.22 -6.57 -18.90
CA ALA A 41 0.14 -7.39 -20.05
C ALA A 41 -0.22 -8.88 -19.88
N ARG A 42 -0.11 -9.38 -18.64
CA ARG A 42 -0.41 -10.79 -18.33
C ARG A 42 -1.91 -11.09 -18.31
N VAL A 43 -2.71 -10.15 -17.83
CA VAL A 43 -4.14 -10.38 -17.56
C VAL A 43 -5.00 -9.85 -18.71
N GLY A 44 -4.64 -8.71 -19.30
CA GLY A 44 -5.58 -7.88 -20.01
C GLY A 44 -5.67 -8.08 -21.52
N THR A 45 -6.89 -7.98 -22.03
CA THR A 45 -7.17 -7.77 -23.44
C THR A 45 -7.31 -6.28 -23.79
N ASP A 46 -7.63 -5.44 -22.79
CA ASP A 46 -7.65 -3.99 -22.90
C ASP A 46 -6.78 -3.40 -21.78
N ASN A 47 -5.50 -3.21 -22.10
CA ASN A 47 -4.50 -2.79 -21.13
C ASN A 47 -4.76 -1.39 -20.58
N ASP A 48 -5.25 -0.46 -21.40
CA ASP A 48 -5.49 0.92 -20.98
C ASP A 48 -6.66 0.99 -19.98
N LYS A 49 -7.73 0.26 -20.23
CA LYS A 49 -8.88 0.22 -19.31
C LYS A 49 -8.52 -0.42 -17.98
N LEU A 50 -7.77 -1.53 -18.00
CA LEU A 50 -7.34 -2.19 -16.78
C LEU A 50 -6.41 -1.30 -15.98
N MET A 51 -5.45 -0.64 -16.63
CA MET A 51 -4.54 0.29 -15.98
C MET A 51 -5.32 1.45 -15.34
N GLN A 52 -6.27 2.04 -16.05
CA GLN A 52 -7.11 3.11 -15.51
C GLN A 52 -7.94 2.64 -14.31
N HIS A 53 -8.49 1.43 -14.38
CA HIS A 53 -9.24 0.85 -13.26
C HIS A 53 -8.37 0.70 -12.02
N LEU A 54 -7.17 0.15 -12.17
CA LEU A 54 -6.24 -0.03 -11.06
C LEU A 54 -5.89 1.31 -10.41
N VAL A 55 -5.53 2.31 -11.20
CA VAL A 55 -5.16 3.64 -10.69
C VAL A 55 -6.32 4.34 -10.00
N ARG A 56 -7.55 4.15 -10.47
CA ARG A 56 -8.74 4.77 -9.87
C ARG A 56 -9.23 4.08 -8.60
N SER A 57 -8.86 2.82 -8.41
CA SER A 57 -9.44 1.99 -7.36
C SER A 57 -8.46 1.63 -6.26
N HIS A 58 -7.17 1.83 -6.49
CA HIS A 58 -6.11 1.41 -5.58
C HIS A 58 -5.04 2.47 -5.42
N THR A 59 -4.25 2.31 -4.35
CA THR A 59 -3.21 3.27 -3.96
C THR A 59 -1.83 2.63 -4.15
N THR A 60 -0.87 3.39 -4.70
CA THR A 60 0.51 2.89 -4.78
C THR A 60 1.14 2.79 -3.39
N ALA A 61 2.13 1.91 -3.25
CA ALA A 61 2.89 1.78 -2.01
C ALA A 61 3.55 3.12 -1.61
N GLU A 62 4.05 3.88 -2.58
CA GLU A 62 4.63 5.20 -2.36
C GLU A 62 3.60 6.16 -1.74
N ASP A 63 2.38 6.18 -2.28
CA ASP A 63 1.33 7.07 -1.79
C ASP A 63 0.82 6.64 -0.41
N ALA A 64 0.72 5.34 -0.15
CA ALA A 64 0.40 4.85 1.19
C ALA A 64 1.46 5.28 2.22
N ALA A 65 2.74 5.23 1.82
CA ALA A 65 3.84 5.70 2.64
C ALA A 65 3.76 7.21 2.93
N ARG A 66 3.39 8.01 1.93
CA ARG A 66 3.17 9.46 2.10
C ARG A 66 2.06 9.75 3.10
N ILE A 67 0.96 9.00 3.04
CA ILE A 67 -0.15 9.15 3.99
C ILE A 67 0.33 8.82 5.41
N ALA A 68 1.09 7.73 5.57
CA ALA A 68 1.64 7.35 6.88
C ALA A 68 2.53 8.46 7.46
N ALA A 69 3.38 9.05 6.64
CA ALA A 69 4.27 10.13 7.05
C ALA A 69 3.49 11.38 7.46
N GLU A 70 2.53 11.79 6.65
CA GLU A 70 1.71 12.96 6.93
C GLU A 70 0.85 12.77 8.18
N ALA A 71 0.30 11.58 8.39
CA ALA A 71 -0.49 11.26 9.57
C ALA A 71 0.34 11.10 10.83
N GLY A 72 1.64 10.83 10.71
CA GLY A 72 2.50 10.60 11.86
C GLY A 72 2.11 9.35 12.65
N VAL A 73 1.76 8.27 11.96
CA VAL A 73 1.37 7.02 12.61
C VAL A 73 2.56 6.34 13.27
N GLY A 74 2.30 5.42 14.21
CA GLY A 74 3.35 4.66 14.86
C GLY A 74 4.01 3.63 13.94
N ALA A 75 3.22 3.00 13.08
CA ALA A 75 3.70 2.04 12.08
C ALA A 75 2.78 2.01 10.87
N LEU A 76 3.35 1.62 9.73
CA LEU A 76 2.62 1.34 8.50
C LEU A 76 2.65 -0.15 8.19
N ALA A 77 1.51 -0.73 7.89
CA ALA A 77 1.42 -2.07 7.32
C ALA A 77 0.70 -2.01 5.98
N LEU A 78 1.17 -2.78 5.02
CA LEU A 78 0.51 -2.91 3.72
C LEU A 78 -0.20 -4.25 3.61
N ASN A 79 -1.43 -4.23 3.12
CA ASN A 79 -2.22 -5.41 2.82
C ASN A 79 -2.84 -5.31 1.44
N HIS A 80 -3.64 -6.30 1.04
CA HIS A 80 -4.27 -6.34 -0.28
C HIS A 80 -3.26 -5.98 -1.38
N LEU A 81 -2.16 -6.71 -1.41
CA LEU A 81 -1.02 -6.38 -2.26
C LEU A 81 -1.29 -6.70 -3.73
N ILE A 82 -0.98 -5.75 -4.61
CA ILE A 82 -1.13 -5.91 -6.06
C ILE A 82 0.23 -5.62 -6.73
N PRO A 83 0.83 -6.59 -7.41
CA PRO A 83 0.45 -8.01 -7.50
C PRO A 83 0.80 -8.77 -6.22
N SER A 84 0.07 -9.86 -5.94
CA SER A 84 0.35 -10.72 -4.80
C SER A 84 1.11 -12.00 -5.17
N ASP A 85 1.18 -12.32 -6.44
CA ASP A 85 1.58 -13.64 -6.95
C ASP A 85 2.71 -13.59 -7.99
N ASP A 86 3.32 -12.44 -8.21
CA ASP A 86 4.40 -12.30 -9.20
C ASP A 86 5.76 -12.52 -8.54
N PRO A 87 6.47 -13.63 -8.87
CA PRO A 87 7.75 -13.97 -8.24
C PRO A 87 8.88 -12.98 -8.61
N ASP A 88 8.72 -12.18 -9.65
CA ASP A 88 9.71 -11.18 -10.03
C ASP A 88 9.71 -9.97 -9.10
N TYR A 89 8.67 -9.82 -8.26
CA TYR A 89 8.53 -8.72 -7.32
C TYR A 89 8.52 -9.24 -5.90
N THR A 90 9.63 -9.00 -5.21
CA THR A 90 9.89 -9.49 -3.85
C THR A 90 9.60 -8.43 -2.81
N ALA A 91 9.74 -8.80 -1.53
CA ALA A 91 9.62 -7.85 -0.42
C ALA A 91 10.54 -6.63 -0.59
N ASP A 92 11.72 -6.81 -1.16
CA ASP A 92 12.67 -5.72 -1.38
C ASP A 92 12.09 -4.62 -2.28
N HIS A 93 11.33 -4.97 -3.30
CA HIS A 93 10.66 -3.98 -4.16
C HIS A 93 9.67 -3.12 -3.37
N TRP A 94 8.93 -3.74 -2.45
CA TRP A 94 8.00 -3.03 -1.59
C TRP A 94 8.72 -2.11 -0.61
N HIS A 95 9.81 -2.56 -0.01
CA HIS A 95 10.63 -1.75 0.87
C HIS A 95 11.24 -0.55 0.12
N GLU A 96 11.73 -0.76 -1.09
CA GLU A 96 12.28 0.31 -1.93
C GLU A 96 11.22 1.36 -2.29
N ALA A 97 9.97 0.95 -2.51
CA ALA A 97 8.87 1.87 -2.80
C ALA A 97 8.49 2.72 -1.57
N VAL A 98 8.53 2.13 -0.39
CA VAL A 98 8.04 2.76 0.85
C VAL A 98 9.10 3.66 1.50
N ARG A 99 10.35 3.22 1.57
CA ARG A 99 11.40 3.87 2.38
C ARG A 99 11.72 5.31 2.02
N PRO A 100 11.67 5.77 0.75
CA PRO A 100 11.87 7.19 0.44
C PRO A 100 10.85 8.11 1.10
N HIS A 101 9.68 7.60 1.46
CA HIS A 101 8.55 8.39 1.96
C HIS A 101 8.19 8.09 3.41
N TRP A 102 8.55 6.92 3.92
CA TRP A 102 8.24 6.48 5.29
C TRP A 102 9.42 5.74 5.88
N SER A 103 9.97 6.27 6.97
CA SER A 103 11.14 5.70 7.66
C SER A 103 10.80 5.03 8.98
N GLY A 104 9.54 5.05 9.41
CA GLY A 104 9.10 4.43 10.66
C GLY A 104 8.93 2.92 10.56
N GLY A 105 8.27 2.33 11.56
CA GLY A 105 7.95 0.91 11.56
C GLY A 105 7.15 0.50 10.33
N PHE A 106 7.59 -0.57 9.65
CA PHE A 106 6.96 -1.02 8.42
C PHE A 106 6.80 -2.53 8.40
N HIS A 107 5.59 -2.96 8.06
CA HIS A 107 5.23 -4.37 7.96
C HIS A 107 4.61 -4.65 6.59
N LEU A 108 5.25 -5.53 5.82
CA LEU A 108 4.66 -6.02 4.59
C LEU A 108 3.73 -7.18 4.94
N GLY A 109 2.43 -7.02 4.67
CA GLY A 109 1.40 -7.98 5.05
C GLY A 109 1.55 -9.33 4.34
N ARG A 110 1.25 -10.38 5.05
CA ARG A 110 1.10 -11.74 4.54
C ARG A 110 0.12 -12.49 5.43
N ASP A 111 -0.47 -13.53 4.91
CA ASP A 111 -1.44 -14.32 5.66
C ASP A 111 -0.82 -14.85 6.96
N GLY A 112 -1.51 -14.63 8.05
CA GLY A 112 -1.08 -15.07 9.36
C GLY A 112 -0.03 -14.18 10.04
N LEU A 113 0.39 -13.07 9.42
CA LEU A 113 1.30 -12.13 10.07
C LEU A 113 0.64 -11.51 11.30
N ARG A 114 1.35 -11.51 12.41
CA ARG A 114 0.93 -10.83 13.64
C ARG A 114 1.78 -9.59 13.85
N ILE A 115 1.13 -8.48 14.12
CA ILE A 115 1.79 -7.19 14.36
C ILE A 115 1.48 -6.78 15.80
N PRO A 116 2.46 -6.77 16.70
CA PRO A 116 2.23 -6.28 18.06
C PRO A 116 2.04 -4.76 18.04
N LEU A 117 1.14 -4.27 18.86
CA LEU A 117 0.85 -2.83 18.97
C LEU A 117 1.42 -2.23 20.26
#